data_098ab3c2187f3e3e30bb1e0594effae8
#
_entry.id   098ab3c2187f3e3e30bb1e0594effae8
#
_cell.length_a   1.000
_cell.length_b   1.000
_cell.length_c   1.000
_cell.angle_alpha   90.00
_cell.angle_beta   90.00
_cell.angle_gamma   90.00
#
_symmetry.space_group_name_H-M   'P 1'
#
loop_
_entity.id
_entity.type
_entity.pdbx_description
1 polymer ?
#
loop_
_entity_poly.entity_id
_entity_poly.type
_entity_poly.pdbx_seq_one_letter_code
_entity_poly.pdbx_strand_id
1 'polypeptide(L)'
;MRHYRHAWGEFSSINGAAYESCFDRATADRLIRYPMINAGVFALAADASHWAGWADLMGDALQRSTDMTDQVTLNVLVYDKGFACEPLPSRCNWPVHHATPAWDADRALFVEPAMPYDPLGILHLTIYTKRLAALDVRELGGPHAGQVRARSLRWPGRTAI
;
A
#
# COMPACT_ATOMS: atom_id res chain seq x y z
N MET A 1 -18.37 -3.14 -10.47
CA MET A 1 -18.69 -2.22 -9.35
C MET A 1 -19.15 -2.89 -8.05
N ARG A 2 -19.47 -4.18 -7.98
CA ARG A 2 -19.94 -4.84 -6.73
C ARG A 2 -18.82 -5.21 -5.73
N HIS A 3 -17.58 -5.38 -6.16
CA HIS A 3 -16.47 -5.79 -5.28
C HIS A 3 -15.94 -4.67 -4.36
N TYR A 4 -16.09 -3.40 -4.72
CA TYR A 4 -15.61 -2.29 -3.90
C TYR A 4 -16.43 -2.04 -2.61
N ARG A 5 -17.72 -2.41 -2.56
CA ARG A 5 -18.57 -2.14 -1.38
C ARG A 5 -18.27 -3.07 -0.19
N HIS A 6 -17.88 -4.32 -0.43
CA HIS A 6 -17.50 -5.25 0.65
C HIS A 6 -16.10 -4.92 1.20
N ALA A 7 -15.15 -4.60 0.31
CA ALA A 7 -13.82 -4.17 0.73
C ALA A 7 -13.87 -2.93 1.64
N TRP A 8 -14.70 -1.93 1.33
CA TRP A 8 -14.80 -0.71 2.14
C TRP A 8 -15.29 -0.98 3.57
N GLY A 9 -16.24 -1.87 3.77
CA GLY A 9 -16.76 -2.24 5.10
C GLY A 9 -15.70 -2.92 5.98
N GLU A 10 -14.94 -3.86 5.42
CA GLU A 10 -13.83 -4.53 6.12
C GLU A 10 -12.67 -3.55 6.40
N PHE A 11 -12.29 -2.73 5.44
CA PHE A 11 -11.26 -1.71 5.61
C PHE A 11 -11.62 -0.70 6.71
N SER A 12 -12.85 -0.24 6.76
CA SER A 12 -13.27 0.70 7.77
C SER A 12 -13.24 0.09 9.18
N SER A 13 -13.60 -1.18 9.32
CA SER A 13 -13.55 -1.85 10.63
C SER A 13 -12.12 -2.10 11.11
N ILE A 14 -11.23 -2.57 10.24
CA ILE A 14 -9.80 -2.80 10.55
C ILE A 14 -9.12 -1.48 10.90
N ASN A 15 -9.30 -0.46 10.07
CA ASN A 15 -8.70 0.85 10.27
C ASN A 15 -9.25 1.53 11.54
N GLY A 16 -10.54 1.42 11.80
CA GLY A 16 -11.16 1.93 13.02
C GLY A 16 -10.58 1.30 14.28
N ALA A 17 -10.45 -0.03 14.30
CA ALA A 17 -9.83 -0.75 15.40
C ALA A 17 -8.36 -0.36 15.61
N ALA A 18 -7.60 -0.15 14.53
CA ALA A 18 -6.19 0.28 14.62
C ALA A 18 -6.07 1.70 15.20
N TYR A 19 -6.91 2.66 14.78
CA TYR A 19 -6.94 4.00 15.39
C TYR A 19 -7.32 3.93 16.88
N GLU A 20 -8.34 3.15 17.23
CA GLU A 20 -8.81 3.02 18.60
C GLU A 20 -7.74 2.38 19.50
N SER A 21 -7.01 1.38 19.02
CA SER A 21 -5.96 0.71 19.78
C SER A 21 -4.72 1.59 19.98
N CYS A 22 -4.33 2.39 18.99
CA CYS A 22 -3.17 3.26 19.06
C CYS A 22 -3.45 4.59 19.79
N PHE A 23 -4.68 5.09 19.71
CA PHE A 23 -5.09 6.37 20.28
C PHE A 23 -6.34 6.23 21.15
N ASP A 24 -7.51 6.46 20.56
CA ASP A 24 -8.81 6.36 21.24
C ASP A 24 -9.97 6.26 20.23
N ARG A 25 -11.15 5.99 20.76
CA ARG A 25 -12.38 5.91 19.98
C ARG A 25 -12.72 7.23 19.27
N ALA A 26 -12.48 8.38 19.89
CA ALA A 26 -12.78 9.67 19.30
C ALA A 26 -11.90 9.93 18.07
N THR A 27 -10.64 9.54 18.10
CA THR A 27 -9.72 9.58 16.96
C THR A 27 -10.18 8.65 15.84
N ALA A 28 -10.59 7.42 16.17
CA ALA A 28 -11.14 6.48 15.20
C ALA A 28 -12.38 7.06 14.50
N ASP A 29 -13.36 7.59 15.24
CA ASP A 29 -14.61 8.15 14.70
C ASP A 29 -14.37 9.38 13.80
N ARG A 30 -13.32 10.17 14.06
CA ARG A 30 -12.94 11.28 13.19
C ARG A 30 -12.27 10.81 11.91
N LEU A 31 -11.28 9.92 12.03
CA LEU A 31 -10.37 9.61 10.93
C LEU A 31 -10.85 8.51 10.01
N ILE A 32 -11.77 7.65 10.45
CA ILE A 32 -12.32 6.57 9.62
C ILE A 32 -12.99 7.08 8.31
N ARG A 33 -13.34 8.33 8.26
CA ARG A 33 -13.98 8.98 7.09
C ARG A 33 -12.99 9.43 6.02
N TYR A 34 -11.72 9.52 6.37
CA TYR A 34 -10.66 9.90 5.44
C TYR A 34 -10.05 8.67 4.74
N PRO A 35 -9.59 8.83 3.50
CA PRO A 35 -8.81 7.79 2.85
C PRO A 35 -7.56 7.49 3.67
N MET A 36 -7.32 6.21 3.97
CA MET A 36 -6.11 5.86 4.69
C MET A 36 -4.88 5.99 3.79
N ILE A 37 -3.95 6.86 4.19
CA ILE A 37 -2.63 6.98 3.58
C ILE A 37 -1.84 5.73 3.98
N ASN A 38 -1.36 4.97 3.00
CA ASN A 38 -0.55 3.80 3.25
C ASN A 38 0.92 4.19 3.45
N ALA A 39 1.50 3.82 4.59
CA ALA A 39 2.88 4.14 4.96
C ALA A 39 3.94 3.25 4.26
N GLY A 40 3.53 2.35 3.36
CA GLY A 40 4.47 1.45 2.68
C GLY A 40 5.42 2.11 1.69
N VAL A 41 5.02 3.27 1.14
CA VAL A 41 5.85 4.07 0.23
C VAL A 41 5.61 5.55 0.51
N PHE A 42 6.63 6.26 0.93
CA PHE A 42 6.60 7.70 1.13
C PHE A 42 7.98 8.32 0.86
N ALA A 43 8.02 9.63 0.69
CA ALA A 43 9.25 10.40 0.59
C ALA A 43 9.12 11.68 1.41
N LEU A 44 10.14 11.99 2.18
CA LEU A 44 10.27 13.21 2.97
C LEU A 44 11.68 13.79 2.79
N ALA A 45 11.81 15.11 2.79
CA ALA A 45 13.12 15.75 2.89
C ALA A 45 13.78 15.37 4.22
N ALA A 46 15.12 15.31 4.24
CA ALA A 46 15.87 14.88 5.43
C ALA A 46 15.61 15.79 6.66
N ASP A 47 15.32 17.06 6.41
CA ASP A 47 15.05 18.10 7.41
C ASP A 47 13.54 18.38 7.59
N ALA A 48 12.66 17.56 7.02
CA ALA A 48 11.22 17.77 7.15
C ALA A 48 10.75 17.65 8.60
N SER A 49 9.96 18.63 9.06
CA SER A 49 9.36 18.64 10.40
C SER A 49 8.46 17.42 10.67
N HIS A 50 8.04 16.73 9.61
CA HIS A 50 7.28 15.49 9.67
C HIS A 50 8.00 14.40 10.49
N TRP A 51 9.33 14.33 10.41
CA TRP A 51 10.10 13.31 11.13
C TRP A 51 9.90 13.42 12.64
N ALA A 52 10.02 14.61 13.20
CA ALA A 52 9.84 14.85 14.63
C ALA A 52 8.37 14.58 15.04
N GLY A 53 7.42 15.18 14.32
CA GLY A 53 6.00 15.00 14.63
C GLY A 53 5.53 13.55 14.51
N TRP A 54 6.07 12.79 13.54
CA TRP A 54 5.74 11.37 13.39
C TRP A 54 6.41 10.51 14.46
N ALA A 55 7.66 10.81 14.81
CA ALA A 55 8.37 10.11 15.90
C ALA A 55 7.66 10.27 17.25
N ASP A 56 7.18 11.47 17.57
CA ASP A 56 6.42 11.73 18.79
C ASP A 56 5.12 10.90 18.84
N LEU A 57 4.33 10.94 17.75
CA LEU A 57 3.11 10.14 17.63
C LEU A 57 3.37 8.63 17.69
N MET A 58 4.46 8.17 17.06
CA MET A 58 4.89 6.77 17.13
C MET A 58 5.26 6.35 18.55
N GLY A 59 6.01 7.22 19.27
CA GLY A 59 6.38 6.97 20.66
C GLY A 59 5.17 6.75 21.56
N ASP A 60 4.16 7.60 21.43
CA ASP A 60 2.92 7.51 22.22
C ASP A 60 2.08 6.28 21.82
N ALA A 61 1.91 6.03 20.52
CA ALA A 61 1.09 4.95 20.02
C ALA A 61 1.68 3.56 20.33
N LEU A 62 3.01 3.41 20.27
CA LEU A 62 3.70 2.15 20.58
C LEU A 62 3.59 1.73 22.05
N GLN A 63 3.24 2.66 22.95
CA GLN A 63 2.92 2.30 24.36
C GLN A 63 1.60 1.53 24.46
N ARG A 64 0.75 1.59 23.44
CA ARG A 64 -0.60 1.03 23.43
C ARG A 64 -0.77 -0.14 22.46
N SER A 65 -0.18 -0.05 21.27
CA SER A 65 -0.33 -1.04 20.21
C SER A 65 0.88 -1.08 19.28
N THR A 66 1.13 -2.25 18.69
CA THR A 66 2.11 -2.43 17.61
C THR A 66 1.43 -2.73 16.27
N ASP A 67 0.10 -2.76 16.22
CA ASP A 67 -0.64 -3.09 15.02
C ASP A 67 -0.89 -1.83 14.18
N MET A 68 -0.41 -1.84 12.95
CA MET A 68 -0.52 -0.73 11.99
C MET A 68 -0.06 0.65 12.53
N THR A 69 0.77 0.67 13.58
CA THR A 69 1.13 1.90 14.30
C THR A 69 1.79 2.94 13.39
N ASP A 70 2.68 2.53 12.49
CA ASP A 70 3.31 3.39 11.48
C ASP A 70 2.28 4.07 10.56
N GLN A 71 1.30 3.31 10.12
CA GLN A 71 0.28 3.80 9.20
C GLN A 71 -0.73 4.72 9.89
N VAL A 72 -1.25 4.34 11.06
CA VAL A 72 -2.25 5.17 11.74
C VAL A 72 -1.64 6.47 12.29
N THR A 73 -0.40 6.44 12.77
CA THR A 73 0.30 7.66 13.23
C THR A 73 0.60 8.62 12.09
N LEU A 74 0.97 8.12 10.89
CA LEU A 74 1.12 8.95 9.70
C LEU A 74 -0.21 9.63 9.32
N ASN A 75 -1.31 8.90 9.39
CA ASN A 75 -2.62 9.46 9.09
C ASN A 75 -3.06 10.51 10.12
N VAL A 76 -2.79 10.29 11.43
CA VAL A 76 -3.02 11.31 12.47
C VAL A 76 -2.15 12.55 12.23
N LEU A 77 -0.88 12.36 11.85
CA LEU A 77 0.02 13.48 11.54
C LEU A 77 -0.55 14.35 10.42
N VAL A 78 -1.07 13.75 9.36
CA VAL A 78 -1.60 14.47 8.21
C VAL A 78 -2.98 15.06 8.53
N TYR A 79 -3.93 14.25 8.97
CA TYR A 79 -5.34 14.67 9.05
C TYR A 79 -5.71 15.41 10.34
N ASP A 80 -5.11 15.08 11.48
CA ASP A 80 -5.39 15.75 12.76
C ASP A 80 -4.38 16.88 13.06
N LYS A 81 -3.11 16.67 12.72
CA LYS A 81 -2.06 17.68 12.99
C LYS A 81 -1.83 18.63 11.83
N GLY A 82 -2.44 18.37 10.66
CA GLY A 82 -2.40 19.27 9.51
C GLY A 82 -1.07 19.34 8.78
N PHE A 83 -0.22 18.32 8.88
CA PHE A 83 1.02 18.26 8.12
C PHE A 83 0.74 18.09 6.63
N ALA A 84 1.46 18.84 5.80
CA ALA A 84 1.26 18.79 4.36
C ALA A 84 1.57 17.40 3.77
N CYS A 85 0.71 16.92 2.88
CA CYS A 85 0.89 15.64 2.20
C CYS A 85 0.39 15.75 0.77
N GLU A 86 1.20 15.24 -0.15
CA GLU A 86 0.79 15.03 -1.54
C GLU A 86 0.69 13.53 -1.81
N PRO A 87 -0.51 12.99 -2.10
CA PRO A 87 -0.69 11.57 -2.32
C PRO A 87 -0.04 11.14 -3.62
N LEU A 88 0.76 10.08 -3.58
CA LEU A 88 1.27 9.41 -4.77
C LEU A 88 0.14 8.69 -5.51
N PRO A 89 0.20 8.59 -6.85
CA PRO A 89 -0.70 7.72 -7.61
C PRO A 89 -0.65 6.28 -7.09
N SER A 90 -1.79 5.57 -7.12
CA SER A 90 -1.90 4.17 -6.64
C SER A 90 -0.86 3.23 -7.24
N ARG A 91 -0.46 3.48 -8.50
CA ARG A 91 0.59 2.71 -9.19
C ARG A 91 1.98 2.82 -8.57
N CYS A 92 2.23 3.81 -7.72
CA CYS A 92 3.48 3.97 -6.98
C CYS A 92 3.50 3.20 -5.65
N ASN A 93 2.39 2.58 -5.26
CA ASN A 93 2.27 1.75 -4.07
C ASN A 93 1.11 0.78 -4.24
N TRP A 94 1.31 -0.25 -5.10
CA TRP A 94 0.27 -1.21 -5.47
C TRP A 94 0.22 -2.39 -4.51
N PRO A 95 -0.75 -2.45 -3.58
CA PRO A 95 -0.86 -3.57 -2.65
C PRO A 95 -1.36 -4.82 -3.38
N VAL A 96 -0.46 -5.77 -3.61
CA VAL A 96 -0.73 -6.97 -4.42
C VAL A 96 -1.86 -7.84 -3.86
N HIS A 97 -2.06 -7.83 -2.53
CA HIS A 97 -3.12 -8.60 -1.88
C HIS A 97 -4.54 -8.04 -2.17
N HIS A 98 -4.66 -6.80 -2.62
CA HIS A 98 -5.94 -6.21 -3.03
C HIS A 98 -6.28 -6.50 -4.48
N ALA A 99 -5.27 -6.43 -5.34
CA ALA A 99 -5.44 -6.74 -6.75
C ALA A 99 -4.14 -7.28 -7.34
N THR A 100 -4.20 -8.52 -7.85
CA THR A 100 -3.09 -9.12 -8.57
C THR A 100 -2.84 -8.32 -9.85
N PRO A 101 -1.60 -7.84 -10.11
CA PRO A 101 -1.28 -7.12 -11.33
C PRO A 101 -1.35 -8.03 -12.55
N ALA A 102 -1.35 -7.44 -13.75
CA ALA A 102 -1.06 -8.16 -14.98
C ALA A 102 0.41 -7.99 -15.38
N TRP A 103 0.88 -8.84 -16.28
CA TRP A 103 2.20 -8.76 -16.87
C TRP A 103 2.11 -8.39 -18.34
N ASP A 104 2.68 -7.25 -18.70
CA ASP A 104 2.84 -6.85 -20.10
C ASP A 104 4.12 -7.48 -20.65
N ALA A 105 3.95 -8.50 -21.50
CA ALA A 105 5.09 -9.26 -22.03
C ALA A 105 5.90 -8.47 -23.07
N ASP A 106 5.27 -7.55 -23.78
CA ASP A 106 5.92 -6.74 -24.81
C ASP A 106 6.79 -5.65 -24.18
N ARG A 107 6.36 -5.12 -23.01
CA ARG A 107 7.07 -4.07 -22.25
C ARG A 107 7.92 -4.63 -21.12
N ALA A 108 7.79 -5.93 -20.83
CA ALA A 108 8.49 -6.63 -19.73
C ALA A 108 8.30 -5.98 -18.36
N LEU A 109 7.05 -5.60 -18.01
CA LEU A 109 6.75 -4.95 -16.74
C LEU A 109 5.36 -5.33 -16.22
N PHE A 110 5.15 -5.10 -14.91
CA PHE A 110 3.83 -5.22 -14.30
C PHE A 110 2.99 -3.98 -14.59
N VAL A 111 1.71 -4.23 -14.85
CA VAL A 111 0.70 -3.20 -15.15
C VAL A 111 -0.56 -3.41 -14.33
N GLU A 112 -1.41 -2.42 -14.27
CA GLU A 112 -2.76 -2.57 -13.71
C GLU A 112 -3.51 -3.72 -14.39
N PRO A 113 -4.34 -4.48 -13.65
CA PRO A 113 -5.03 -5.65 -14.21
C PRO A 113 -6.19 -5.31 -15.14
N ALA A 114 -6.53 -4.02 -15.27
CA ALA A 114 -7.61 -3.47 -16.07
C ALA A 114 -7.10 -2.34 -16.98
N MET A 115 -7.83 -2.07 -18.05
CA MET A 115 -7.52 -0.94 -18.93
C MET A 115 -7.53 0.39 -18.16
N PRO A 116 -6.58 1.31 -18.48
CA PRO A 116 -5.69 1.30 -19.65
C PRO A 116 -4.39 0.50 -19.49
N TYR A 117 -4.24 -0.35 -18.48
CA TYR A 117 -3.04 -1.15 -18.20
C TYR A 117 -1.81 -0.26 -17.93
N ASP A 118 -1.99 0.71 -17.04
CA ASP A 118 -0.91 1.62 -16.67
C ASP A 118 0.23 0.88 -15.97
N PRO A 119 1.49 1.25 -16.25
CA PRO A 119 2.65 0.66 -15.58
C PRO A 119 2.62 0.86 -14.07
N LEU A 120 2.92 -0.20 -13.34
CA LEU A 120 3.11 -0.16 -11.90
C LEU A 120 4.58 0.16 -11.57
N GLY A 121 4.80 1.19 -10.77
CA GLY A 121 6.14 1.59 -10.33
C GLY A 121 6.64 0.73 -9.18
N ILE A 122 5.78 0.43 -8.21
CA ILE A 122 6.15 -0.34 -7.00
C ILE A 122 5.04 -1.35 -6.69
N LEU A 123 5.42 -2.62 -6.61
CA LEU A 123 4.56 -3.68 -6.06
C LEU A 123 4.77 -3.76 -4.54
N HIS A 124 3.74 -3.48 -3.78
CA HIS A 124 3.76 -3.54 -2.33
C HIS A 124 3.29 -4.92 -1.85
N LEU A 125 4.24 -5.73 -1.41
CA LEU A 125 3.97 -7.05 -0.87
C LEU A 125 3.67 -6.94 0.63
N THR A 126 2.43 -7.25 1.00
CA THR A 126 1.95 -7.18 2.39
C THR A 126 1.28 -8.48 2.78
N ILE A 127 1.02 -8.67 4.06
CA ILE A 127 0.29 -9.84 4.60
C ILE A 127 0.94 -11.14 4.06
N TYR A 128 0.17 -12.04 3.49
CA TYR A 128 0.64 -13.32 2.94
C TYR A 128 1.52 -13.14 1.69
N THR A 129 1.36 -12.04 0.95
CA THR A 129 2.13 -11.82 -0.29
C THR A 129 3.63 -11.59 -0.04
N LYS A 130 4.03 -11.20 1.18
CA LYS A 130 5.44 -11.09 1.58
C LYS A 130 6.25 -12.39 1.42
N ARG A 131 5.57 -13.52 1.45
CA ARG A 131 6.20 -14.86 1.38
C ARG A 131 6.27 -15.41 -0.04
N LEU A 132 5.66 -14.75 -1.00
CA LEU A 132 5.62 -15.21 -2.38
C LEU A 132 6.96 -15.00 -3.07
N ALA A 133 7.47 -16.03 -3.74
CA ALA A 133 8.63 -15.92 -4.62
C ALA A 133 8.23 -15.52 -6.05
N ALA A 134 6.98 -15.77 -6.41
CA ALA A 134 6.38 -15.44 -7.70
C ALA A 134 4.91 -15.10 -7.53
N LEU A 135 4.35 -14.40 -8.50
CA LEU A 135 2.92 -14.13 -8.65
C LEU A 135 2.37 -14.84 -9.88
N ASP A 136 1.20 -15.45 -9.73
CA ASP A 136 0.42 -15.94 -10.87
C ASP A 136 -0.34 -14.75 -11.47
N VAL A 137 0.11 -14.29 -12.63
CA VAL A 137 -0.40 -13.08 -13.28
C VAL A 137 -0.88 -13.38 -14.68
N ARG A 138 -1.93 -12.67 -15.12
CA ARG A 138 -2.38 -12.73 -16.51
C ARG A 138 -1.37 -12.02 -17.40
N GLU A 139 -0.92 -12.68 -18.47
CA GLU A 139 -0.09 -12.05 -19.50
C GLU A 139 -0.94 -11.24 -20.49
N LEU A 140 -0.45 -10.07 -20.80
CA LEU A 140 -0.93 -9.19 -21.88
C LEU A 140 0.15 -9.16 -22.95
N GLY A 141 -0.25 -9.30 -24.20
CA GLY A 141 0.72 -9.35 -25.32
C GLY A 141 1.56 -10.63 -25.35
N GLY A 142 2.47 -10.70 -26.33
CA GLY A 142 3.37 -11.82 -26.51
C GLY A 142 2.70 -13.16 -26.83
N PRO A 143 3.48 -14.27 -26.87
CA PRO A 143 3.00 -15.58 -27.30
C PRO A 143 2.05 -16.25 -26.29
N HIS A 144 1.95 -15.75 -25.08
CA HIS A 144 1.11 -16.30 -24.00
C HIS A 144 -0.01 -15.34 -23.57
N ALA A 145 -0.37 -14.40 -24.41
CA ALA A 145 -1.43 -13.43 -24.13
C ALA A 145 -2.72 -14.12 -23.66
N GLY A 146 -3.28 -13.62 -22.56
CA GLY A 146 -4.50 -14.17 -21.94
C GLY A 146 -4.28 -15.33 -20.97
N GLN A 147 -3.10 -15.96 -20.95
CA GLN A 147 -2.78 -17.05 -20.02
C GLN A 147 -2.36 -16.50 -18.65
N VAL A 148 -2.56 -17.30 -17.61
CA VAL A 148 -2.03 -17.03 -16.27
C VAL A 148 -0.70 -17.75 -16.11
N ARG A 149 0.35 -17.04 -15.74
CA ARG A 149 1.70 -17.59 -15.57
C ARG A 149 2.38 -17.03 -14.33
N ALA A 150 3.21 -17.85 -13.69
CA ALA A 150 4.03 -17.41 -12.56
C ALA A 150 5.13 -16.45 -13.03
N ARG A 151 5.19 -15.27 -12.42
CA ARG A 151 6.25 -14.29 -12.62
C ARG A 151 7.04 -14.08 -11.34
N SER A 152 8.36 -14.25 -11.43
CA SER A 152 9.25 -14.07 -10.29
C SER A 152 9.18 -12.63 -9.77
N LEU A 153 9.14 -12.49 -8.45
CA LEU A 153 9.28 -11.21 -7.75
C LEU A 153 10.74 -10.91 -7.36
N ARG A 154 11.62 -11.86 -7.65
CA ARG A 154 13.04 -11.67 -7.39
C ARG A 154 13.69 -11.00 -8.60
N TRP A 155 14.47 -9.96 -8.33
CA TRP A 155 15.34 -9.41 -9.36
C TRP A 155 16.27 -10.53 -9.87
N PRO A 156 16.27 -10.82 -11.17
CA PRO A 156 17.20 -11.80 -11.73
C PRO A 156 18.60 -11.21 -11.69
N GLY A 157 19.29 -11.20 -10.59
CA GLY A 157 20.61 -10.57 -10.46
C GLY A 157 21.35 -10.50 -11.81
N ARG A 158 22.08 -9.44 -12.10
CA ARG A 158 22.93 -9.39 -13.30
C ARG A 158 23.78 -10.65 -13.26
N THR A 159 23.54 -11.58 -14.16
CA THR A 159 24.54 -12.58 -14.50
C THR A 159 25.77 -11.77 -14.87
N ALA A 160 26.81 -11.83 -14.06
CA ALA A 160 28.09 -11.20 -14.37
C ALA A 160 28.43 -11.62 -15.80
N ILE A 161 28.55 -10.63 -16.69
CA ILE A 161 29.10 -10.80 -18.04
C ILE A 161 30.58 -11.04 -17.89
#